data_cb7f58a3f8922dfa0be6a61633448dda
#
_entry.id   cb7f58a3f8922dfa0be6a61633448dda
#
_cell.length_a   1.000
_cell.length_b   1.000
_cell.length_c   1.000
_cell.angle_alpha   90.00
_cell.angle_beta   90.00
_cell.angle_gamma   90.00
#
_symmetry.space_group_name_H-M   'P 1'
#
loop_
_entity.id
_entity.type
_entity.pdbx_description
1 polymer ?
#
loop_
_entity_poly.entity_id
_entity_poly.type
_entity_poly.pdbx_seq_one_letter_code
_entity_poly.pdbx_strand_id
1 'polypeptide(L)'
;MTASGTRRARLAEVVGVIGRATDVGLGLPIEHAIRTCLLCVEVGRRIGLDDADLADLYYLALLRMLGCTAGSAQYADLFGDEVRFARDTAHLDYGDGQVFGAWVMGHFAQDQPPATREAMIDHLFTYTPERRRESLSGHCEVAQLFAAQLGVGPAVIDGLGYVFERYDGMGAPSGVPGPRQPVIVRVLTLCNELEVHHRLGGPLAADTVARERAGGAFDPELVAAFCADRDAILAVADGPALWDDLLATEPGPPRGLNEPELFRAPG
;
A
#
# COMPACT_ATOMS: atom_id res chain seq x y z
N MET A 1 -31.32 -8.48 -35.05
CA MET A 1 -30.22 -7.56 -34.75
C MET A 1 -30.20 -7.35 -33.24
N THR A 2 -29.41 -8.16 -32.53
CA THR A 2 -29.23 -8.04 -31.09
C THR A 2 -28.24 -6.89 -30.85
N ALA A 3 -28.70 -5.83 -30.19
CA ALA A 3 -27.86 -4.76 -29.75
C ALA A 3 -26.76 -5.35 -28.83
N SER A 4 -25.54 -5.38 -29.32
CA SER A 4 -24.36 -5.63 -28.51
C SER A 4 -24.25 -4.48 -27.50
N GLY A 5 -24.84 -4.65 -26.32
CA GLY A 5 -24.64 -3.72 -25.22
C GLY A 5 -23.17 -3.71 -24.89
N THR A 6 -22.48 -2.64 -25.21
CA THR A 6 -21.12 -2.39 -24.74
C THR A 6 -21.12 -2.50 -23.21
N ARG A 7 -20.57 -3.60 -22.70
CA ARG A 7 -20.38 -3.80 -21.25
C ARG A 7 -19.43 -2.69 -20.79
N ARG A 8 -19.92 -1.73 -20.03
CA ARG A 8 -19.07 -0.71 -19.42
C ARG A 8 -18.08 -1.42 -18.48
N ALA A 9 -16.80 -1.05 -18.55
CA ALA A 9 -15.80 -1.56 -17.62
C ALA A 9 -16.21 -1.16 -16.18
N ARG A 10 -16.10 -2.09 -15.26
CA ARG A 10 -16.34 -1.83 -13.83
C ARG A 10 -15.09 -1.14 -13.25
N LEU A 11 -15.25 -0.10 -12.45
CA LEU A 11 -14.14 0.63 -11.85
C LEU A 11 -13.23 -0.31 -11.05
N ALA A 12 -13.80 -1.22 -10.26
CA ALA A 12 -13.06 -2.23 -9.51
C ALA A 12 -12.19 -3.14 -10.40
N GLU A 13 -12.66 -3.52 -11.60
CA GLU A 13 -11.87 -4.30 -12.55
C GLU A 13 -10.64 -3.52 -13.02
N VAL A 14 -10.81 -2.24 -13.36
CA VAL A 14 -9.71 -1.40 -13.85
C VAL A 14 -8.71 -1.11 -12.74
N VAL A 15 -9.19 -0.71 -11.56
CA VAL A 15 -8.33 -0.41 -10.41
C VAL A 15 -7.62 -1.66 -9.90
N GLY A 16 -8.29 -2.82 -9.90
CA GLY A 16 -7.67 -4.10 -9.56
C GLY A 16 -6.57 -4.51 -10.53
N VAL A 17 -6.74 -4.27 -11.85
CA VAL A 17 -5.68 -4.49 -12.85
C VAL A 17 -4.51 -3.54 -12.63
N ILE A 18 -4.77 -2.28 -12.33
CA ILE A 18 -3.73 -1.29 -12.02
C ILE A 18 -2.93 -1.73 -10.78
N GLY A 19 -3.61 -2.16 -9.69
CA GLY A 19 -2.96 -2.67 -8.49
C GLY A 19 -2.02 -3.84 -8.79
N ARG A 20 -2.48 -4.84 -9.56
CA ARG A 20 -1.65 -5.97 -9.99
C ARG A 20 -0.45 -5.56 -10.84
N ALA A 21 -0.63 -4.61 -11.74
CA ALA A 21 0.47 -4.08 -12.56
C ALA A 21 1.52 -3.37 -11.71
N THR A 22 1.07 -2.63 -10.70
CA THR A 22 1.93 -1.94 -9.74
C THR A 22 2.69 -2.94 -8.86
N ASP A 23 2.04 -4.01 -8.39
CA ASP A 23 2.70 -5.10 -7.64
C ASP A 23 3.90 -5.66 -8.42
N VAL A 24 3.68 -5.98 -9.72
CA VAL A 24 4.75 -6.49 -10.60
C VAL A 24 5.88 -5.46 -10.74
N GLY A 25 5.53 -4.20 -10.98
CA GLY A 25 6.50 -3.12 -11.14
C GLY A 25 7.38 -2.87 -9.91
N LEU A 26 6.88 -3.23 -8.72
CA LEU A 26 7.58 -3.12 -7.43
C LEU A 26 8.23 -4.43 -6.98
N GLY A 27 8.18 -5.50 -7.79
CA GLY A 27 8.69 -6.80 -7.38
C GLY A 27 7.91 -7.48 -6.26
N LEU A 28 6.72 -7.02 -5.98
CA LEU A 28 5.79 -7.64 -5.03
C LEU A 28 5.04 -8.79 -5.71
N PRO A 29 4.47 -9.73 -4.93
CA PRO A 29 3.57 -10.74 -5.49
C PRO A 29 2.39 -10.09 -6.21
N ILE A 30 2.01 -10.62 -7.38
CA ILE A 30 1.01 -10.04 -8.29
C ILE A 30 -0.38 -9.81 -7.66
N GLU A 31 -0.64 -10.33 -6.48
CA GLU A 31 -1.91 -10.25 -5.77
C GLU A 31 -1.79 -9.52 -4.42
N HIS A 32 -0.65 -8.87 -4.15
CA HIS A 32 -0.42 -8.14 -2.90
C HIS A 32 -1.48 -7.05 -2.68
N ALA A 33 -1.76 -6.22 -3.67
CA ALA A 33 -2.79 -5.18 -3.58
C ALA A 33 -4.19 -5.75 -3.34
N ILE A 34 -4.53 -6.88 -3.99
CA ILE A 34 -5.82 -7.56 -3.81
C ILE A 34 -5.95 -8.13 -2.39
N ARG A 35 -4.95 -8.86 -1.91
CA ARG A 35 -4.93 -9.41 -0.55
C ARG A 35 -5.04 -8.32 0.50
N THR A 36 -4.27 -7.25 0.34
CA THR A 36 -4.35 -6.07 1.22
C THR A 36 -5.75 -5.47 1.21
N CYS A 37 -6.39 -5.33 0.05
CA CYS A 37 -7.75 -4.80 -0.08
C CYS A 37 -8.77 -5.69 0.65
N LEU A 38 -8.72 -7.00 0.48
CA LEU A 38 -9.61 -7.95 1.16
C LEU A 38 -9.45 -7.86 2.68
N LEU A 39 -8.20 -7.82 3.18
CA LEU A 39 -7.92 -7.63 4.60
C LEU A 39 -8.47 -6.29 5.12
N CYS A 40 -8.29 -5.21 4.35
CA CYS A 40 -8.80 -3.89 4.71
C CYS A 40 -10.33 -3.88 4.89
N VAL A 41 -11.06 -4.45 3.94
CA VAL A 41 -12.53 -4.51 4.03
C VAL A 41 -12.97 -5.38 5.20
N GLU A 42 -12.30 -6.50 5.45
CA GLU A 42 -12.63 -7.38 6.56
C GLU A 42 -12.35 -6.73 7.92
N VAL A 43 -11.19 -6.08 8.10
CA VAL A 43 -10.89 -5.31 9.32
C VAL A 43 -11.87 -4.14 9.47
N GLY A 44 -12.15 -3.41 8.39
CA GLY A 44 -13.09 -2.30 8.39
C GLY A 44 -14.50 -2.70 8.86
N ARG A 45 -15.00 -3.86 8.40
CA ARG A 45 -16.29 -4.41 8.86
C ARG A 45 -16.28 -4.72 10.36
N ARG A 46 -15.20 -5.29 10.87
CA ARG A 46 -15.07 -5.66 12.29
C ARG A 46 -15.01 -4.48 13.23
N ILE A 47 -14.44 -3.38 12.79
CA ILE A 47 -14.42 -2.13 13.57
C ILE A 47 -15.67 -1.27 13.36
N GLY A 48 -16.61 -1.71 12.52
CA GLY A 48 -17.91 -1.08 12.32
C GLY A 48 -17.88 0.13 11.39
N LEU A 49 -16.98 0.16 10.39
CA LEU A 49 -17.04 1.16 9.32
C LEU A 49 -18.35 1.04 8.55
N ASP A 50 -18.91 2.15 8.15
CA ASP A 50 -20.10 2.17 7.30
C ASP A 50 -19.76 1.83 5.84
N ASP A 51 -20.80 1.64 5.01
CA ASP A 51 -20.63 1.24 3.60
C ASP A 51 -19.84 2.27 2.78
N ALA A 52 -19.92 3.56 3.12
CA ALA A 52 -19.18 4.61 2.42
C ALA A 52 -17.69 4.55 2.75
N ASP A 53 -17.34 4.46 4.03
CA ASP A 53 -15.96 4.29 4.48
C ASP A 53 -15.35 2.97 3.97
N LEU A 54 -16.13 1.89 3.92
CA LEU A 54 -15.68 0.61 3.36
C LEU A 54 -15.40 0.72 1.86
N ALA A 55 -16.24 1.44 1.10
CA ALA A 55 -16.02 1.67 -0.32
C ALA A 55 -14.76 2.52 -0.56
N ASP A 56 -14.56 3.57 0.23
CA ASP A 56 -13.37 4.41 0.13
C ASP A 56 -12.11 3.63 0.51
N LEU A 57 -12.16 2.82 1.57
CA LEU A 57 -11.06 1.94 1.99
C LEU A 57 -10.68 0.90 0.92
N TYR A 58 -11.69 0.31 0.26
CA TYR A 58 -11.50 -0.65 -0.83
C TYR A 58 -10.69 -0.03 -1.99
N TYR A 59 -11.08 1.15 -2.47
CA TYR A 59 -10.39 1.82 -3.56
C TYR A 59 -9.03 2.39 -3.12
N LEU A 60 -8.93 2.90 -1.90
CA LEU A 60 -7.68 3.38 -1.33
C LEU A 60 -6.62 2.27 -1.28
N ALA A 61 -7.01 1.06 -0.84
CA ALA A 61 -6.10 -0.07 -0.75
C ALA A 61 -5.54 -0.49 -2.12
N LEU A 62 -6.38 -0.52 -3.15
CA LEU A 62 -5.96 -0.89 -4.51
C LEU A 62 -5.09 0.17 -5.19
N LEU A 63 -5.26 1.45 -4.83
CA LEU A 63 -4.55 2.59 -5.44
C LEU A 63 -3.31 3.02 -4.66
N ARG A 64 -3.07 2.46 -3.48
CA ARG A 64 -2.01 2.88 -2.54
C ARG A 64 -0.65 3.05 -3.20
N MET A 65 -0.26 2.12 -4.05
CA MET A 65 1.07 2.08 -4.67
C MET A 65 1.13 2.74 -6.05
N LEU A 66 0.03 3.37 -6.51
CA LEU A 66 -0.09 3.92 -7.86
C LEU A 66 0.97 4.98 -8.19
N GLY A 67 1.37 5.78 -7.20
CA GLY A 67 2.40 6.82 -7.36
C GLY A 67 3.83 6.30 -7.33
N CYS A 68 4.08 5.05 -6.94
CA CYS A 68 5.45 4.54 -6.73
C CYS A 68 6.29 4.49 -8.00
N THR A 69 5.67 4.41 -9.18
CA THR A 69 6.39 4.44 -10.45
C THR A 69 6.98 5.83 -10.79
N ALA A 70 6.51 6.89 -10.15
CA ALA A 70 7.00 8.25 -10.39
C ALA A 70 8.46 8.46 -9.94
N GLY A 71 8.93 7.71 -8.96
CA GLY A 71 10.28 7.80 -8.39
C GLY A 71 11.27 6.75 -8.90
N SER A 72 10.88 5.85 -9.84
CA SER A 72 11.70 4.71 -10.23
C SER A 72 13.14 5.06 -10.63
N ALA A 73 13.33 6.13 -11.41
CA ALA A 73 14.66 6.57 -11.82
C ALA A 73 15.53 7.00 -10.62
N GLN A 74 14.96 7.70 -9.64
CA GLN A 74 15.66 8.09 -8.43
C GLN A 74 15.99 6.89 -7.54
N TYR A 75 15.08 5.93 -7.45
CA TYR A 75 15.31 4.71 -6.68
C TYR A 75 16.30 3.78 -7.35
N ALA A 76 16.31 3.70 -8.69
CA ALA A 76 17.34 2.99 -9.44
C ALA A 76 18.74 3.60 -9.21
N ASP A 77 18.85 4.93 -9.15
CA ASP A 77 20.10 5.62 -8.82
C ASP A 77 20.59 5.30 -7.39
N LEU A 78 19.66 5.25 -6.42
CA LEU A 78 19.99 4.99 -5.02
C LEU A 78 20.31 3.53 -4.72
N PHE A 79 19.54 2.61 -5.29
CA PHE A 79 19.54 1.19 -4.90
C PHE A 79 20.14 0.27 -5.96
N GLY A 80 20.37 0.78 -7.18
CA GLY A 80 20.78 0.00 -8.34
C GLY A 80 19.60 -0.81 -8.90
N ASP A 81 19.24 -1.92 -8.28
CA ASP A 81 18.04 -2.72 -8.58
C ASP A 81 16.94 -2.36 -7.57
N GLU A 82 16.13 -1.34 -7.90
CA GLU A 82 15.07 -0.83 -7.03
C GLU A 82 13.95 -1.86 -6.82
N VAL A 83 13.69 -2.72 -7.80
CA VAL A 83 12.67 -3.77 -7.72
C VAL A 83 13.11 -4.84 -6.72
N ARG A 84 14.36 -5.27 -6.81
CA ARG A 84 14.95 -6.21 -5.85
C ARG A 84 14.98 -5.60 -4.45
N PHE A 85 15.42 -4.33 -4.33
CA PHE A 85 15.45 -3.63 -3.06
C PHE A 85 14.07 -3.56 -2.42
N ALA A 86 13.03 -3.13 -3.16
CA ALA A 86 11.67 -3.04 -2.66
C ALA A 86 11.14 -4.40 -2.17
N ARG A 87 11.38 -5.47 -2.94
CA ARG A 87 11.00 -6.83 -2.58
C ARG A 87 11.71 -7.31 -1.30
N ASP A 88 13.02 -7.13 -1.25
CA ASP A 88 13.87 -7.67 -0.18
C ASP A 88 13.66 -6.89 1.14
N THR A 89 13.15 -5.66 1.09
CA THR A 89 12.91 -4.79 2.24
C THR A 89 11.43 -4.60 2.61
N ALA A 90 10.51 -5.22 1.89
CA ALA A 90 9.06 -5.06 2.09
C ALA A 90 8.59 -5.34 3.53
N HIS A 91 9.31 -6.18 4.28
CA HIS A 91 9.01 -6.57 5.66
C HIS A 91 9.63 -5.65 6.72
N LEU A 92 10.48 -4.69 6.34
CA LEU A 92 11.18 -3.83 7.28
C LEU A 92 10.30 -2.68 7.77
N ASP A 93 10.51 -2.29 9.02
CA ASP A 93 10.00 -1.02 9.51
C ASP A 93 10.92 0.13 9.07
N TYR A 94 10.52 0.84 8.03
CA TYR A 94 11.28 2.01 7.55
C TYR A 94 11.26 3.20 8.52
N GLY A 95 10.44 3.16 9.57
CA GLY A 95 10.45 4.12 10.67
C GLY A 95 11.53 3.82 11.71
N ASP A 96 12.03 2.58 11.75
CA ASP A 96 13.14 2.18 12.60
C ASP A 96 14.48 2.26 11.85
N GLY A 97 15.17 3.38 12.02
CA GLY A 97 16.47 3.61 11.38
C GLY A 97 17.56 2.63 11.81
N GLN A 98 17.46 2.01 12.99
CA GLN A 98 18.43 1.01 13.45
C GLN A 98 18.21 -0.31 12.70
N VAL A 99 16.96 -0.77 12.60
CA VAL A 99 16.59 -1.98 11.83
C VAL A 99 16.96 -1.81 10.36
N PHE A 100 16.61 -0.69 9.76
CA PHE A 100 16.96 -0.41 8.37
C PHE A 100 18.48 -0.34 8.15
N GLY A 101 19.22 0.38 8.99
CA GLY A 101 20.67 0.48 8.91
C GLY A 101 21.37 -0.87 9.08
N ALA A 102 20.93 -1.70 10.04
CA ALA A 102 21.46 -3.04 10.23
C ALA A 102 21.21 -3.92 9.00
N TRP A 103 20.03 -3.83 8.38
CA TRP A 103 19.73 -4.56 7.15
C TRP A 103 20.63 -4.10 5.99
N VAL A 104 20.83 -2.79 5.80
CA VAL A 104 21.72 -2.24 4.77
C VAL A 104 23.13 -2.78 4.95
N MET A 105 23.67 -2.70 6.15
CA MET A 105 25.04 -3.19 6.43
C MET A 105 25.18 -4.70 6.25
N GLY A 106 24.12 -5.46 6.54
CA GLY A 106 24.13 -6.92 6.47
C GLY A 106 23.78 -7.50 5.10
N HIS A 107 22.96 -6.83 4.28
CA HIS A 107 22.33 -7.46 3.11
C HIS A 107 22.42 -6.66 1.82
N PHE A 108 22.53 -5.32 1.90
CA PHE A 108 22.48 -4.47 0.71
C PHE A 108 23.71 -4.70 -0.19
N ALA A 109 23.46 -4.87 -1.50
CA ALA A 109 24.47 -4.99 -2.56
C ALA A 109 25.56 -6.04 -2.28
N GLN A 110 25.22 -7.15 -1.62
CA GLN A 110 26.18 -8.22 -1.23
C GLN A 110 26.81 -8.95 -2.42
N ASP A 111 26.16 -8.92 -3.58
CA ASP A 111 26.61 -9.49 -4.84
C ASP A 111 27.57 -8.58 -5.61
N GLN A 112 27.81 -7.35 -5.11
CA GLN A 112 28.74 -6.41 -5.72
C GLN A 112 30.18 -6.58 -5.17
N PRO A 113 31.21 -6.21 -5.96
CA PRO A 113 32.58 -6.12 -5.47
C PRO A 113 32.67 -5.20 -4.22
N PRO A 114 33.56 -5.48 -3.26
CA PRO A 114 33.60 -4.74 -1.98
C PRO A 114 33.68 -3.22 -2.13
N ALA A 115 34.52 -2.70 -3.01
CA ALA A 115 34.66 -1.26 -3.26
C ALA A 115 33.39 -0.66 -3.89
N THR A 116 32.70 -1.39 -4.79
CA THR A 116 31.42 -0.95 -5.37
C THR A 116 30.33 -0.93 -4.31
N ARG A 117 30.26 -1.97 -3.48
CA ARG A 117 29.30 -2.05 -2.38
C ARG A 117 29.45 -0.90 -1.38
N GLU A 118 30.70 -0.60 -1.00
CA GLU A 118 31.00 0.51 -0.10
C GLU A 118 30.53 1.84 -0.70
N ALA A 119 30.83 2.12 -1.98
CA ALA A 119 30.39 3.31 -2.67
C ALA A 119 28.85 3.41 -2.78
N MET A 120 28.15 2.29 -2.99
CA MET A 120 26.68 2.27 -3.00
C MET A 120 26.07 2.54 -1.63
N ILE A 121 26.66 2.02 -0.56
CA ILE A 121 26.24 2.29 0.82
C ILE A 121 26.47 3.78 1.15
N ASP A 122 27.63 4.34 0.83
CA ASP A 122 27.93 5.76 1.03
C ASP A 122 26.94 6.64 0.26
N HIS A 123 26.61 6.28 -0.98
CA HIS A 123 25.63 6.99 -1.78
C HIS A 123 24.23 6.93 -1.15
N LEU A 124 23.80 5.77 -0.67
CA LEU A 124 22.54 5.61 0.02
C LEU A 124 22.41 6.53 1.25
N PHE A 125 23.48 6.68 2.03
CA PHE A 125 23.50 7.59 3.20
C PHE A 125 23.49 9.09 2.83
N THR A 126 23.65 9.45 1.55
CA THR A 126 23.39 10.83 1.07
C THR A 126 21.91 11.16 0.94
N TYR A 127 21.03 10.14 1.02
CA TYR A 127 19.58 10.31 0.92
C TYR A 127 19.02 10.80 2.26
N THR A 128 18.96 12.12 2.39
CA THR A 128 18.54 12.76 3.64
C THR A 128 17.05 12.56 3.94
N PRO A 129 16.61 12.73 5.21
CA PRO A 129 15.19 12.71 5.56
C PRO A 129 14.34 13.71 4.76
N GLU A 130 14.90 14.87 4.38
CA GLU A 130 14.24 15.88 3.56
C GLU A 130 13.97 15.34 2.15
N ARG A 131 14.98 14.78 1.49
CA ARG A 131 14.84 14.15 0.17
C ARG A 131 13.85 13.00 0.19
N ARG A 132 13.82 12.23 1.27
CA ARG A 132 12.83 11.17 1.45
C ARG A 132 11.41 11.75 1.51
N ARG A 133 11.19 12.83 2.28
CA ARG A 133 9.89 13.49 2.36
C ARG A 133 9.45 14.04 1.01
N GLU A 134 10.32 14.72 0.28
CA GLU A 134 10.04 15.24 -1.07
C GLU A 134 9.66 14.10 -2.03
N SER A 135 10.40 13.00 -2.04
CA SER A 135 10.10 11.85 -2.89
C SER A 135 8.75 11.24 -2.56
N LEU A 136 8.42 11.04 -1.28
CA LEU A 136 7.14 10.48 -0.86
C LEU A 136 5.97 11.44 -1.10
N SER A 137 6.19 12.77 -1.00
CA SER A 137 5.20 13.77 -1.41
C SER A 137 4.87 13.65 -2.90
N GLY A 138 5.89 13.56 -3.75
CA GLY A 138 5.70 13.35 -5.19
C GLY A 138 4.92 12.08 -5.52
N HIS A 139 5.17 10.98 -4.80
CA HIS A 139 4.37 9.76 -4.94
C HIS A 139 2.90 9.98 -4.60
N CYS A 140 2.62 10.62 -3.46
CA CYS A 140 1.26 10.92 -3.04
C CYS A 140 0.54 11.80 -4.06
N GLU A 141 1.20 12.87 -4.55
CA GLU A 141 0.65 13.78 -5.54
C GLU A 141 0.29 13.07 -6.86
N VAL A 142 1.18 12.22 -7.36
CA VAL A 142 0.92 11.43 -8.58
C VAL A 142 -0.23 10.46 -8.37
N ALA A 143 -0.28 9.76 -7.24
CA ALA A 143 -1.40 8.87 -6.92
C ALA A 143 -2.73 9.61 -6.84
N GLN A 144 -2.77 10.77 -6.19
CA GLN A 144 -3.95 11.63 -6.08
C GLN A 144 -4.44 12.14 -7.45
N LEU A 145 -3.53 12.55 -8.34
CA LEU A 145 -3.87 12.98 -9.71
C LEU A 145 -4.51 11.84 -10.51
N PHE A 146 -3.93 10.65 -10.48
CA PHE A 146 -4.52 9.49 -11.16
C PHE A 146 -5.85 9.05 -10.55
N ALA A 147 -5.96 9.05 -9.23
CA ALA A 147 -7.19 8.72 -8.53
C ALA A 147 -8.34 9.68 -8.90
N ALA A 148 -8.04 10.98 -9.01
CA ALA A 148 -9.00 11.98 -9.47
C ALA A 148 -9.45 11.74 -10.92
N GLN A 149 -8.54 11.32 -11.82
CA GLN A 149 -8.90 10.96 -13.21
C GLN A 149 -9.77 9.71 -13.29
N LEU A 150 -9.59 8.75 -12.37
CA LEU A 150 -10.42 7.56 -12.26
C LEU A 150 -11.81 7.85 -11.66
N GLY A 151 -12.04 9.06 -11.17
CA GLY A 151 -13.33 9.47 -10.60
C GLY A 151 -13.64 8.80 -9.25
N VAL A 152 -12.63 8.40 -8.48
CA VAL A 152 -12.83 7.93 -7.10
C VAL A 152 -13.24 9.07 -6.16
N GLY A 153 -13.79 8.71 -4.99
CA GLY A 153 -14.28 9.68 -4.02
C GLY A 153 -13.19 10.59 -3.44
N PRO A 154 -13.54 11.78 -2.94
CA PRO A 154 -12.58 12.72 -2.37
C PRO A 154 -11.85 12.17 -1.15
N ALA A 155 -12.48 11.30 -0.35
CA ALA A 155 -11.84 10.66 0.80
C ALA A 155 -10.72 9.70 0.37
N VAL A 156 -10.86 9.00 -0.77
CA VAL A 156 -9.79 8.18 -1.35
C VAL A 156 -8.62 9.07 -1.80
N ILE A 157 -8.91 10.17 -2.51
CA ILE A 157 -7.90 11.11 -2.99
C ILE A 157 -7.13 11.72 -1.81
N ASP A 158 -7.84 12.19 -0.78
CA ASP A 158 -7.22 12.71 0.45
C ASP A 158 -6.39 11.62 1.14
N GLY A 159 -6.95 10.42 1.31
CA GLY A 159 -6.29 9.27 1.96
C GLY A 159 -4.95 8.88 1.31
N LEU A 160 -4.82 9.03 -0.02
CA LEU A 160 -3.56 8.77 -0.73
C LEU A 160 -2.42 9.69 -0.29
N GLY A 161 -2.74 10.86 0.28
CA GLY A 161 -1.74 11.76 0.86
C GLY A 161 -1.10 11.26 2.16
N TYR A 162 -1.67 10.22 2.79
CA TYR A 162 -1.26 9.71 4.09
C TYR A 162 -0.70 8.28 4.05
N VAL A 163 -0.59 7.64 2.89
CA VAL A 163 -0.28 6.20 2.79
C VAL A 163 1.10 5.77 3.33
N PHE A 164 1.97 6.72 3.60
CA PHE A 164 3.29 6.50 4.22
C PHE A 164 3.37 7.09 5.65
N GLU A 165 2.25 7.58 6.18
CA GLU A 165 2.21 8.08 7.55
C GLU A 165 2.16 6.92 8.55
N ARG A 166 2.56 7.20 9.78
CA ARG A 166 2.59 6.26 10.90
C ARG A 166 1.72 6.79 12.04
N TYR A 167 1.24 5.89 12.88
CA TYR A 167 0.41 6.28 14.02
C TYR A 167 1.13 7.20 15.01
N ASP A 168 2.44 6.97 15.23
CA ASP A 168 3.30 7.79 16.09
C ASP A 168 3.64 9.19 15.52
N GLY A 169 3.25 9.48 14.28
CA GLY A 169 3.60 10.72 13.58
C GLY A 169 5.03 10.76 13.05
N MET A 170 5.77 9.65 13.15
CA MET A 170 7.13 9.53 12.59
C MET A 170 7.13 9.10 11.10
N GLY A 171 5.97 9.11 10.46
CA GLY A 171 5.79 8.82 9.05
C GLY A 171 6.16 9.97 8.13
N ALA A 172 5.79 9.87 6.86
CA ALA A 172 6.06 10.85 5.83
C ALA A 172 4.86 10.93 4.86
N PRO A 173 4.70 12.02 4.10
CA PRO A 173 5.59 13.17 4.02
C PRO A 173 5.42 14.20 5.16
N SER A 174 4.27 14.23 5.84
CA SER A 174 3.86 15.34 6.71
C SER A 174 4.04 15.06 8.21
N GLY A 175 4.25 13.79 8.62
CA GLY A 175 4.39 13.41 10.02
C GLY A 175 3.09 13.62 10.80
N VAL A 176 1.94 13.28 10.21
CA VAL A 176 0.63 13.46 10.84
C VAL A 176 0.38 12.32 11.83
N PRO A 177 0.16 12.61 13.14
CA PRO A 177 -0.10 11.56 14.12
C PRO A 177 -1.44 10.88 13.91
N GLY A 178 -1.51 9.57 14.24
CA GLY A 178 -2.63 8.67 13.98
C GLY A 178 -4.02 9.20 14.32
N PRO A 179 -4.26 9.83 15.48
CA PRO A 179 -5.58 10.38 15.80
C PRO A 179 -6.09 11.48 14.84
N ARG A 180 -5.20 12.06 14.04
CA ARG A 180 -5.52 13.06 13.02
C ARG A 180 -5.59 12.49 11.60
N GLN A 181 -5.19 11.23 11.41
CA GLN A 181 -5.30 10.54 10.13
C GLN A 181 -6.71 9.97 9.93
N PRO A 182 -7.24 9.92 8.70
CA PRO A 182 -8.46 9.19 8.40
C PRO A 182 -8.37 7.73 8.87
N VAL A 183 -9.45 7.18 9.42
CA VAL A 183 -9.47 5.79 9.92
C VAL A 183 -9.14 4.79 8.82
N ILE A 184 -9.61 5.02 7.58
CA ILE A 184 -9.34 4.16 6.42
C ILE A 184 -7.84 4.05 6.10
N VAL A 185 -7.07 5.12 6.31
CA VAL A 185 -5.61 5.10 6.15
C VAL A 185 -4.95 4.26 7.24
N ARG A 186 -5.37 4.41 8.50
CA ARG A 186 -4.83 3.62 9.61
C ARG A 186 -5.09 2.13 9.44
N VAL A 187 -6.28 1.76 8.95
CA VAL A 187 -6.62 0.37 8.59
C VAL A 187 -5.72 -0.12 7.46
N LEU A 188 -5.56 0.68 6.38
CA LEU A 188 -4.70 0.33 5.26
C LEU A 188 -3.24 0.10 5.69
N THR A 189 -2.69 0.98 6.53
CA THR A 189 -1.31 0.86 7.03
C THR A 189 -1.10 -0.46 7.78
N LEU A 190 -2.03 -0.84 8.66
CA LEU A 190 -1.99 -2.13 9.34
C LEU A 190 -2.09 -3.30 8.35
N CYS A 191 -3.12 -3.33 7.51
CA CYS A 191 -3.42 -4.46 6.63
C CYS A 191 -2.32 -4.72 5.59
N ASN A 192 -1.63 -3.68 5.12
CA ASN A 192 -0.48 -3.84 4.23
C ASN A 192 0.63 -4.68 4.88
N GLU A 193 0.96 -4.37 6.12
CA GLU A 193 1.99 -5.11 6.84
C GLU A 193 1.52 -6.51 7.26
N LEU A 194 0.23 -6.65 7.61
CA LEU A 194 -0.36 -7.97 7.87
C LEU A 194 -0.23 -8.90 6.67
N GLU A 195 -0.50 -8.40 5.44
CA GLU A 195 -0.34 -9.19 4.21
C GLU A 195 1.10 -9.66 4.03
N VAL A 196 2.06 -8.73 4.12
CA VAL A 196 3.48 -9.04 3.92
C VAL A 196 3.95 -10.10 4.92
N HIS A 197 3.67 -9.89 6.20
CA HIS A 197 4.14 -10.80 7.25
C HIS A 197 3.38 -12.14 7.28
N HIS A 198 2.08 -12.13 6.96
CA HIS A 198 1.30 -13.36 6.80
C HIS A 198 1.84 -14.23 5.67
N ARG A 199 2.09 -13.63 4.52
CA ARG A 199 2.64 -14.32 3.35
C ARG A 199 4.05 -14.88 3.60
N LEU A 200 4.90 -14.17 4.35
CA LEU A 200 6.29 -14.58 4.62
C LEU A 200 6.42 -15.60 5.76
N GLY A 201 5.58 -15.52 6.79
CA GLY A 201 5.74 -16.32 8.00
C GLY A 201 4.44 -16.82 8.63
N GLY A 202 3.33 -16.71 7.91
CA GLY A 202 2.01 -17.19 8.36
C GLY A 202 1.35 -16.32 9.45
N PRO A 203 0.23 -16.81 10.04
CA PRO A 203 -0.58 -16.04 10.98
C PRO A 203 0.19 -15.53 12.21
N LEU A 204 1.17 -16.30 12.68
CA LEU A 204 1.97 -15.90 13.84
C LEU A 204 2.90 -14.73 13.55
N ALA A 205 3.48 -14.66 12.34
CA ALA A 205 4.31 -13.53 11.96
C ALA A 205 3.49 -12.24 11.81
N ALA A 206 2.28 -12.33 11.27
CA ALA A 206 1.35 -11.20 11.21
C ALA A 206 0.93 -10.72 12.61
N ASP A 207 0.63 -11.63 13.54
CA ASP A 207 0.30 -11.30 14.94
C ASP A 207 1.48 -10.64 15.64
N THR A 208 2.69 -11.17 15.46
CA THR A 208 3.91 -10.64 16.06
C THR A 208 4.16 -9.19 15.61
N VAL A 209 4.19 -8.93 14.30
CA VAL A 209 4.43 -7.58 13.78
C VAL A 209 3.34 -6.60 14.19
N ALA A 210 2.08 -7.02 14.23
CA ALA A 210 0.98 -6.18 14.68
C ALA A 210 1.21 -5.69 16.11
N ARG A 211 1.56 -6.61 17.02
CA ARG A 211 1.81 -6.27 18.44
C ARG A 211 3.07 -5.45 18.65
N GLU A 212 4.17 -5.80 17.97
CA GLU A 212 5.45 -5.11 18.13
C GLU A 212 5.39 -3.65 17.66
N ARG A 213 4.57 -3.36 16.61
CA ARG A 213 4.46 -2.03 16.05
C ARG A 213 3.21 -1.26 16.50
N ALA A 214 2.44 -1.79 17.46
CA ALA A 214 1.30 -1.12 18.06
C ALA A 214 1.72 0.17 18.80
N GLY A 215 1.05 1.28 18.53
CA GLY A 215 1.37 2.60 19.07
C GLY A 215 2.57 3.28 18.38
N GLY A 216 3.34 2.53 17.60
CA GLY A 216 4.37 3.03 16.69
C GLY A 216 3.81 3.21 15.28
N ALA A 217 4.01 2.22 14.40
CA ALA A 217 3.46 2.27 13.06
C ALA A 217 1.93 2.16 13.05
N PHE A 218 1.34 1.37 13.93
CA PHE A 218 -0.07 0.99 13.89
C PHE A 218 -0.88 1.56 15.04
N ASP A 219 -2.16 1.81 14.75
CA ASP A 219 -3.18 2.16 15.74
C ASP A 219 -3.40 0.99 16.72
N PRO A 220 -3.19 1.18 18.04
CA PRO A 220 -3.34 0.11 19.01
C PRO A 220 -4.77 -0.48 19.08
N GLU A 221 -5.80 0.32 18.79
CA GLU A 221 -7.18 -0.15 18.80
C GLU A 221 -7.44 -1.09 17.60
N LEU A 222 -6.90 -0.76 16.43
CA LEU A 222 -6.98 -1.60 15.24
C LEU A 222 -6.19 -2.91 15.43
N VAL A 223 -5.01 -2.84 16.05
CA VAL A 223 -4.25 -4.03 16.41
C VAL A 223 -5.03 -4.93 17.36
N ALA A 224 -5.68 -4.37 18.39
CA ALA A 224 -6.50 -5.14 19.31
C ALA A 224 -7.68 -5.83 18.60
N ALA A 225 -8.35 -5.13 17.68
CA ALA A 225 -9.45 -5.68 16.87
C ALA A 225 -8.95 -6.82 15.95
N PHE A 226 -7.80 -6.67 15.31
CA PHE A 226 -7.18 -7.72 14.51
C PHE A 226 -6.84 -8.96 15.36
N CYS A 227 -6.15 -8.77 16.49
CA CYS A 227 -5.72 -9.88 17.34
C CYS A 227 -6.89 -10.66 17.95
N ALA A 228 -8.05 -10.02 18.14
CA ALA A 228 -9.24 -10.68 18.66
C ALA A 228 -9.79 -11.77 17.72
N ASP A 229 -9.59 -11.64 16.40
CA ASP A 229 -10.16 -12.56 15.40
C ASP A 229 -9.20 -12.80 14.22
N ARG A 230 -7.91 -12.84 14.53
CA ARG A 230 -6.79 -12.91 13.59
C ARG A 230 -6.99 -13.94 12.48
N ASP A 231 -7.30 -15.18 12.85
CA ASP A 231 -7.32 -16.29 11.90
C ASP A 231 -8.48 -16.14 10.88
N ALA A 232 -9.64 -15.63 11.32
CA ALA A 232 -10.75 -15.34 10.43
C ALA A 232 -10.47 -14.13 9.52
N ILE A 233 -9.77 -13.12 10.03
CA ILE A 233 -9.35 -11.96 9.22
C ILE A 233 -8.35 -12.40 8.15
N LEU A 234 -7.32 -13.14 8.50
CA LEU A 234 -6.29 -13.56 7.56
C LEU A 234 -6.81 -14.53 6.49
N ALA A 235 -7.80 -15.37 6.82
CA ALA A 235 -8.37 -16.35 5.90
C ALA A 235 -8.93 -15.73 4.60
N VAL A 236 -9.37 -14.46 4.61
CA VAL A 236 -9.89 -13.80 3.40
C VAL A 236 -8.81 -13.56 2.34
N ALA A 237 -7.55 -13.54 2.76
CA ALA A 237 -6.40 -13.35 1.87
C ALA A 237 -5.80 -14.67 1.36
N ASP A 238 -6.28 -15.82 1.84
CA ASP A 238 -5.74 -17.15 1.48
C ASP A 238 -6.57 -17.87 0.40
N GLY A 239 -7.62 -17.22 -0.11
CA GLY A 239 -8.53 -17.78 -1.09
C GLY A 239 -7.86 -18.13 -2.42
N PRO A 240 -8.34 -19.16 -3.13
CA PRO A 240 -7.80 -19.56 -4.45
C PRO A 240 -8.31 -18.69 -5.61
N ALA A 241 -9.33 -17.86 -5.39
CA ALA A 241 -10.04 -17.09 -6.41
C ALA A 241 -10.05 -15.59 -6.08
N LEU A 242 -8.92 -15.04 -5.65
CA LEU A 242 -8.80 -13.67 -5.12
C LEU A 242 -9.36 -12.58 -6.04
N TRP A 243 -9.31 -12.77 -7.36
CA TRP A 243 -9.90 -11.83 -8.29
C TRP A 243 -11.43 -11.80 -8.20
N ASP A 244 -12.05 -12.96 -8.12
CA ASP A 244 -13.51 -13.07 -7.99
C ASP A 244 -13.95 -12.59 -6.61
N ASP A 245 -13.17 -12.90 -5.57
CA ASP A 245 -13.38 -12.41 -4.21
C ASP A 245 -13.28 -10.89 -4.12
N LEU A 246 -12.29 -10.28 -4.79
CA LEU A 246 -12.16 -8.82 -4.90
C LEU A 246 -13.45 -8.20 -5.46
N LEU A 247 -13.91 -8.71 -6.61
CA LEU A 247 -15.10 -8.17 -7.28
C LEU A 247 -16.39 -8.43 -6.49
N ALA A 248 -16.48 -9.52 -5.74
CA ALA A 248 -17.60 -9.83 -4.87
C ALA A 248 -17.61 -8.97 -3.58
N THR A 249 -16.44 -8.54 -3.14
CA THR A 249 -16.25 -7.79 -1.89
C THR A 249 -16.45 -6.27 -2.08
N GLU A 250 -16.47 -5.76 -3.34
CA GLU A 250 -16.68 -4.32 -3.59
C GLU A 250 -17.91 -3.81 -2.85
N PRO A 251 -17.77 -2.85 -1.91
CA PRO A 251 -18.88 -2.34 -1.13
C PRO A 251 -19.84 -1.49 -1.97
N GLY A 252 -21.13 -1.68 -1.77
CA GLY A 252 -22.19 -0.96 -2.50
C GLY A 252 -22.41 -1.45 -3.93
N PRO A 253 -23.14 -0.70 -4.75
CA PRO A 253 -23.42 -1.08 -6.14
C PRO A 253 -22.17 -0.93 -7.01
N PRO A 254 -21.91 -1.87 -7.95
CA PRO A 254 -20.77 -1.79 -8.85
C PRO A 254 -20.71 -0.46 -9.60
N ARG A 255 -19.57 0.20 -9.57
CA ARG A 255 -19.34 1.48 -10.25
C ARG A 255 -18.83 1.26 -11.66
N GLY A 256 -19.56 1.77 -12.66
CA GLY A 256 -19.12 1.76 -14.07
C GLY A 256 -18.22 2.96 -14.36
N LEU A 257 -17.14 2.77 -15.13
CA LEU A 257 -16.34 3.87 -15.66
C LEU A 257 -17.11 4.61 -16.77
N ASN A 258 -17.13 5.94 -16.68
CA ASN A 258 -17.64 6.80 -17.74
C ASN A 258 -16.47 7.19 -18.66
N GLU A 259 -16.53 6.80 -19.95
CA GLU A 259 -15.51 7.15 -20.95
C GLU A 259 -15.10 8.63 -20.98
N PRO A 260 -15.98 9.62 -20.74
CA PRO A 260 -15.58 11.02 -20.71
C PRO A 260 -14.67 11.41 -19.55
N GLU A 261 -14.59 10.61 -18.49
CA GLU A 261 -13.78 10.90 -17.30
C GLU A 261 -12.32 10.43 -17.47
N LEU A 262 -12.09 9.35 -18.24
CA LEU A 262 -10.76 8.81 -18.51
C LEU A 262 -9.88 9.68 -19.44
N PHE A 263 -10.47 10.59 -20.19
CA PHE A 263 -9.77 11.40 -21.22
C PHE A 263 -9.82 12.90 -20.96
N ARG A 264 -10.26 13.37 -19.80
CA ARG A 264 -10.13 14.77 -19.44
C ARG A 264 -8.67 15.08 -19.09
N ALA A 265 -7.99 15.80 -19.99
CA ALA A 265 -6.71 16.40 -19.63
C ALA A 265 -6.90 17.27 -18.39
N PRO A 266 -5.97 17.25 -17.43
CA PRO A 266 -5.97 18.20 -16.33
C PRO A 266 -5.84 19.60 -16.93
N GLY A 267 -6.81 20.50 -16.60
CA GLY A 267 -6.80 21.91 -17.01
C GLY A 267 -5.70 22.67 -16.27
#